data_2bf8d50f6f08ebf00828b40ac48c2faa
#
_entry.id   2bf8d50f6f08ebf00828b40ac48c2faa
#
_cell.length_a   1.000
_cell.length_b   1.000
_cell.length_c   1.000
_cell.angle_alpha   90.00
_cell.angle_beta   90.00
_cell.angle_gamma   90.00
#
_symmetry.space_group_name_H-M   'P 1'
#
loop_
_entity.id
_entity.type
_entity.pdbx_description
1 polymer ?
#
loop_
_entity_poly.entity_id
_entity_poly.type
_entity_poly.pdbx_seq_one_letter_code
_entity_poly.pdbx_strand_id
1 'polypeptide(L)'
;TSFSRSLQTILRIILDGTEIASAPDNSTKNEKYDTSSILDQSSYVLVWKTFLINQIITRASAGEYRVFNETSTDYKLIVSLLKCIYGESKTSSVVMPKIKKGSIELTAAFAENLSASLKLELEFDSQKKRINYTKLSKKVYQIFSQLEFVHSPVYVLIDELELSVRNKYQFEKDVALVRDLIIAIDDMNTLCSNKGMQIHTIAAIRSEVLRNVRSTGYELTKPIEDRGIEINWFQKGGDYKENQLLTIIENKIHASEQMSGFPPSKDVWKEYFGEDINGEETRKYILNNSLYRPRDIIRMMSAIHNQIGTSEKFTQEAFDKAQQEYSELMWTEIKDELRLSYSEDEVNAIFTLLNRITMPFTYEILSQRIAQLGKFYPRMPELLNSERLTQMLNKLYELGIIGNTGKPMNFVFLGRTALDLLGRMVIHTPLRNYFSVQYER
;
A
#
# COMPACT_ATOMS: atom_id res chain seq x y z
N THR A 1 -29.47 20.94 9.76
CA THR A 1 -29.70 20.41 8.40
C THR A 1 -29.27 18.96 8.41
N SER A 2 -30.26 18.05 8.43
CA SER A 2 -30.06 16.63 8.42
C SER A 2 -29.42 16.23 7.08
N PHE A 3 -28.13 15.85 7.11
CA PHE A 3 -27.58 15.01 6.07
C PHE A 3 -28.34 13.69 6.13
N SER A 4 -29.23 13.45 5.17
CA SER A 4 -29.76 12.13 4.95
C SER A 4 -28.54 11.24 4.69
N ARG A 5 -28.26 10.29 5.59
CA ARG A 5 -27.32 9.23 5.34
C ARG A 5 -27.86 8.43 4.17
N SER A 6 -27.46 8.79 2.94
CA SER A 6 -27.65 7.92 1.78
C SER A 6 -26.91 6.62 2.11
N LEU A 7 -27.68 5.55 2.20
CA LEU A 7 -27.17 4.22 2.46
C LEU A 7 -26.23 3.85 1.31
N GLN A 8 -24.93 3.78 1.61
CA GLN A 8 -23.88 3.43 0.64
C GLN A 8 -23.38 2.02 0.97
N THR A 9 -23.27 1.18 -0.02
CA THR A 9 -22.64 -0.14 0.13
C THR A 9 -21.14 -0.01 -0.06
N ILE A 10 -20.36 -0.26 1.00
CA ILE A 10 -18.90 -0.23 0.96
C ILE A 10 -18.38 -1.66 1.01
N LEU A 11 -17.70 -2.08 -0.04
CA LEU A 11 -17.03 -3.38 -0.13
C LEU A 11 -15.53 -3.17 0.02
N ARG A 12 -14.97 -3.55 1.17
CA ARG A 12 -13.53 -3.50 1.39
C ARG A 12 -12.90 -4.84 1.00
N ILE A 13 -11.93 -4.81 0.11
CA ILE A 13 -11.11 -5.95 -0.31
C ILE A 13 -9.70 -5.70 0.23
N ILE A 14 -9.27 -6.53 1.15
CA ILE A 14 -7.89 -6.55 1.65
C ILE A 14 -7.19 -7.66 0.89
N LEU A 15 -6.10 -7.32 0.21
CA LEU A 15 -5.28 -8.27 -0.55
C LEU A 15 -3.97 -8.43 0.21
N ASP A 16 -3.81 -9.52 0.93
CA ASP A 16 -2.53 -9.93 1.46
C ASP A 16 -1.61 -10.31 0.28
N GLY A 17 -0.34 -9.87 0.29
CA GLY A 17 0.62 -10.13 -0.78
C GLY A 17 0.78 -11.62 -1.13
N THR A 18 0.49 -12.52 -0.20
CA THR A 18 0.44 -13.97 -0.43
C THR A 18 -0.76 -14.42 -1.28
N GLU A 19 -1.88 -13.69 -1.23
CA GLU A 19 -3.10 -14.02 -1.98
C GLU A 19 -3.06 -13.56 -3.44
N ILE A 20 -2.36 -12.46 -3.72
CA ILE A 20 -2.16 -11.99 -5.11
C ILE A 20 -1.26 -12.95 -5.86
N ALA A 21 -0.29 -13.52 -5.19
CA ALA A 21 0.80 -14.30 -5.79
C ALA A 21 0.71 -15.80 -5.57
N SER A 22 -0.34 -16.35 -4.96
CA SER A 22 -0.41 -17.77 -4.64
C SER A 22 -0.26 -18.66 -5.89
N ALA A 23 1.02 -18.79 -6.31
CA ALA A 23 1.43 -20.01 -6.96
C ALA A 23 1.29 -21.13 -5.91
N PRO A 24 0.74 -22.28 -6.24
CA PRO A 24 0.63 -23.39 -5.31
C PRO A 24 2.01 -23.72 -4.75
N ASP A 25 2.09 -23.82 -3.45
CA ASP A 25 3.27 -24.25 -2.70
C ASP A 25 3.86 -25.52 -3.34
N ASN A 26 5.15 -25.50 -3.63
CA ASN A 26 5.90 -26.58 -4.29
C ASN A 26 6.13 -27.80 -3.36
N SER A 27 5.23 -28.09 -2.41
CA SER A 27 5.39 -29.21 -1.47
C SER A 27 4.90 -30.56 -2.00
N THR A 28 4.31 -30.64 -3.20
CA THR A 28 4.03 -31.92 -3.84
C THR A 28 4.71 -31.98 -5.21
N LYS A 29 5.76 -32.77 -5.27
CA LYS A 29 6.44 -33.15 -6.52
C LYS A 29 5.43 -33.61 -7.57
N ASN A 30 5.57 -33.09 -8.81
CA ASN A 30 5.06 -33.61 -10.08
C ASN A 30 3.75 -33.08 -10.67
N GLU A 31 3.33 -31.83 -10.47
CA GLU A 31 2.57 -31.18 -11.56
C GLU A 31 3.05 -29.75 -11.71
N LYS A 32 3.86 -29.49 -12.73
CA LYS A 32 4.18 -28.14 -13.19
C LYS A 32 2.87 -27.48 -13.63
N TYR A 33 2.30 -26.65 -12.80
CA TYR A 33 1.32 -25.66 -13.24
C TYR A 33 2.08 -24.63 -14.08
N ASP A 34 2.04 -24.84 -15.39
CA ASP A 34 2.64 -23.91 -16.35
C ASP A 34 1.72 -22.71 -16.49
N THR A 35 1.83 -21.75 -15.54
CA THR A 35 1.16 -20.45 -15.64
C THR A 35 1.82 -19.58 -16.72
N SER A 36 3.01 -19.92 -17.20
CA SER A 36 3.75 -19.13 -18.20
C SER A 36 3.14 -19.21 -19.60
N SER A 37 2.41 -20.29 -19.92
CA SER A 37 1.82 -20.50 -21.25
C SER A 37 0.46 -19.81 -21.46
N ILE A 38 -0.14 -19.21 -20.40
CA ILE A 38 -1.50 -18.66 -20.47
C ILE A 38 -1.49 -17.13 -20.53
N LEU A 39 -0.41 -16.53 -20.08
CA LEU A 39 -0.33 -15.11 -19.81
C LEU A 39 0.60 -14.44 -20.82
N ASP A 40 0.17 -14.44 -22.07
CA ASP A 40 0.50 -13.30 -22.93
C ASP A 40 0.13 -12.02 -22.16
N GLN A 41 0.97 -11.00 -22.19
CA GLN A 41 0.96 -9.82 -21.27
C GLN A 41 -0.39 -9.09 -21.11
N SER A 42 -1.43 -9.47 -21.84
CA SER A 42 -2.79 -8.87 -21.83
C SER A 42 -3.81 -9.57 -20.92
N SER A 43 -3.44 -10.59 -20.18
CA SER A 43 -4.44 -11.48 -19.55
C SER A 43 -4.75 -11.20 -18.09
N TYR A 44 -3.90 -10.51 -17.33
CA TYR A 44 -4.21 -10.15 -15.94
C TYR A 44 -5.33 -9.12 -15.81
N VAL A 45 -5.47 -8.20 -16.76
CA VAL A 45 -6.61 -7.25 -16.79
C VAL A 45 -7.94 -8.00 -16.76
N LEU A 46 -8.06 -9.08 -17.52
CA LEU A 46 -9.28 -9.86 -17.57
C LEU A 46 -9.52 -10.65 -16.27
N VAL A 47 -8.45 -11.13 -15.66
CA VAL A 47 -8.50 -11.79 -14.34
C VAL A 47 -9.02 -10.81 -13.29
N TRP A 48 -8.47 -9.60 -13.24
CA TRP A 48 -8.92 -8.55 -12.32
C TRP A 48 -10.38 -8.15 -12.55
N LYS A 49 -10.79 -7.91 -13.80
CA LYS A 49 -12.20 -7.62 -14.12
C LYS A 49 -13.13 -8.71 -13.61
N THR A 50 -12.79 -9.96 -13.87
CA THR A 50 -13.61 -11.11 -13.44
C THR A 50 -13.67 -11.21 -11.92
N PHE A 51 -12.53 -11.00 -11.24
CA PHE A 51 -12.46 -10.97 -9.78
C PHE A 51 -13.30 -9.84 -9.19
N LEU A 52 -13.16 -8.61 -9.70
CA LEU A 52 -13.93 -7.46 -9.23
C LEU A 52 -15.44 -7.68 -9.40
N ILE A 53 -15.86 -8.21 -10.55
CA ILE A 53 -17.26 -8.58 -10.80
C ILE A 53 -17.72 -9.64 -9.79
N ASN A 54 -16.91 -10.66 -9.53
CA ASN A 54 -17.24 -11.66 -8.52
C ASN A 54 -17.43 -11.05 -7.15
N GLN A 55 -16.54 -10.15 -6.71
CA GLN A 55 -16.66 -9.47 -5.41
C GLN A 55 -17.93 -8.61 -5.34
N ILE A 56 -18.24 -7.87 -6.40
CA ILE A 56 -19.44 -7.04 -6.47
C ILE A 56 -20.71 -7.92 -6.39
N ILE A 57 -20.83 -8.94 -7.25
CA ILE A 57 -21.99 -9.81 -7.30
C ILE A 57 -22.19 -10.57 -6.00
N THR A 58 -21.12 -11.18 -5.46
CA THR A 58 -21.22 -12.05 -4.28
C THR A 58 -21.52 -11.28 -2.99
N ARG A 59 -20.88 -10.11 -2.82
CA ARG A 59 -21.05 -9.31 -1.60
C ARG A 59 -22.26 -8.41 -1.64
N ALA A 60 -22.63 -7.90 -2.82
CA ALA A 60 -23.83 -7.11 -2.97
C ALA A 60 -25.11 -7.94 -2.74
N SER A 61 -25.09 -9.22 -3.12
CA SER A 61 -26.22 -10.15 -2.86
C SER A 61 -26.36 -10.55 -1.39
N ALA A 62 -25.29 -10.44 -0.61
CA ALA A 62 -25.28 -10.81 0.83
C ALA A 62 -25.73 -9.64 1.73
N GLY A 63 -25.88 -8.42 1.19
CA GLY A 63 -26.22 -7.21 1.94
C GLY A 63 -27.73 -6.97 2.05
N GLU A 64 -28.08 -6.01 2.92
CA GLU A 64 -29.47 -5.52 3.06
C GLU A 64 -30.00 -4.80 1.82
N TYR A 65 -29.12 -4.43 0.89
CA TYR A 65 -29.43 -3.60 -0.27
C TYR A 65 -29.21 -4.36 -1.56
N ARG A 66 -30.28 -4.52 -2.33
CA ARG A 66 -30.22 -5.12 -3.67
C ARG A 66 -29.59 -4.11 -4.64
N VAL A 67 -28.42 -4.47 -5.16
CA VAL A 67 -27.68 -3.65 -6.15
C VAL A 67 -28.17 -3.93 -7.57
N PHE A 68 -28.59 -5.15 -7.87
CA PHE A 68 -29.05 -5.61 -9.16
C PHE A 68 -30.44 -6.27 -9.07
N ASN A 69 -31.08 -6.37 -10.21
CA ASN A 69 -32.30 -7.18 -10.35
C ASN A 69 -31.93 -8.67 -10.32
N GLU A 70 -31.99 -9.29 -9.13
CA GLU A 70 -31.61 -10.69 -8.91
C GLU A 70 -32.55 -11.70 -9.53
N THR A 71 -33.75 -11.28 -9.96
CA THR A 71 -34.73 -12.16 -10.61
C THR A 71 -34.45 -12.35 -12.10
N SER A 72 -33.62 -11.47 -12.69
CA SER A 72 -33.31 -11.51 -14.12
C SER A 72 -32.52 -12.78 -14.51
N THR A 73 -32.72 -13.20 -15.75
CA THR A 73 -32.01 -14.35 -16.33
C THR A 73 -30.50 -14.11 -16.37
N ASP A 74 -30.07 -12.87 -16.70
CA ASP A 74 -28.69 -12.47 -16.79
C ASP A 74 -28.00 -12.51 -15.44
N TYR A 75 -28.67 -12.06 -14.36
CA TYR A 75 -28.13 -12.15 -13.02
C TYR A 75 -27.93 -13.61 -12.58
N LYS A 76 -28.90 -14.48 -12.81
CA LYS A 76 -28.77 -15.91 -12.49
C LYS A 76 -27.65 -16.57 -13.29
N LEU A 77 -27.50 -16.19 -14.56
CA LEU A 77 -26.45 -16.71 -15.42
C LEU A 77 -25.05 -16.27 -14.95
N ILE A 78 -24.85 -14.98 -14.65
CA ILE A 78 -23.55 -14.49 -14.20
C ILE A 78 -23.15 -15.12 -12.87
N VAL A 79 -24.09 -15.29 -11.94
CA VAL A 79 -23.83 -16.00 -10.66
C VAL A 79 -23.36 -17.43 -10.91
N SER A 80 -24.00 -18.13 -11.84
CA SER A 80 -23.63 -19.50 -12.19
C SER A 80 -22.24 -19.57 -12.82
N LEU A 81 -21.90 -18.64 -13.73
CA LEU A 81 -20.56 -18.58 -14.34
C LEU A 81 -19.46 -18.23 -13.35
N LEU A 82 -19.72 -17.31 -12.42
CA LEU A 82 -18.78 -16.94 -11.36
C LEU A 82 -18.54 -18.10 -10.37
N LYS A 83 -19.58 -18.87 -10.03
CA LYS A 83 -19.44 -20.08 -9.22
C LYS A 83 -18.54 -21.12 -9.90
N CYS A 84 -18.57 -21.21 -11.22
CA CYS A 84 -17.65 -22.06 -11.98
C CYS A 84 -16.19 -21.66 -11.79
N ILE A 85 -15.94 -20.35 -11.79
CA ILE A 85 -14.57 -19.80 -11.72
C ILE A 85 -14.02 -19.91 -10.30
N TYR A 86 -14.82 -19.51 -9.31
CA TYR A 86 -14.38 -19.31 -7.91
C TYR A 86 -14.92 -20.34 -6.92
N GLY A 87 -15.84 -21.22 -7.34
CA GLY A 87 -16.51 -22.16 -6.46
C GLY A 87 -17.72 -21.54 -5.73
N GLU A 88 -18.30 -22.29 -4.79
CA GLU A 88 -19.48 -21.86 -4.03
C GLU A 88 -19.14 -20.97 -2.82
N SER A 89 -17.87 -20.74 -2.52
CA SER A 89 -17.46 -19.95 -1.36
C SER A 89 -17.85 -18.47 -1.54
N LYS A 90 -18.66 -17.97 -0.61
CA LYS A 90 -19.12 -16.56 -0.59
C LYS A 90 -18.00 -15.54 -0.31
N THR A 91 -16.80 -16.01 0.07
CA THR A 91 -15.69 -15.16 0.51
C THR A 91 -14.36 -15.56 -0.12
N SER A 92 -14.35 -15.91 -1.41
CA SER A 92 -13.07 -16.19 -2.07
C SER A 92 -12.25 -14.91 -2.14
N SER A 93 -11.21 -14.81 -1.32
CA SER A 93 -10.15 -13.81 -1.41
C SER A 93 -9.17 -14.10 -2.55
N VAL A 94 -9.29 -15.26 -3.18
CA VAL A 94 -8.37 -15.71 -4.24
C VAL A 94 -8.63 -14.96 -5.54
N VAL A 95 -7.69 -14.09 -5.90
CA VAL A 95 -7.74 -13.31 -7.16
C VAL A 95 -7.55 -14.21 -8.37
N MET A 96 -6.62 -15.16 -8.29
CA MET A 96 -6.25 -16.04 -9.39
C MET A 96 -7.04 -17.36 -9.32
N PRO A 97 -7.97 -17.61 -10.25
CA PRO A 97 -8.65 -18.89 -10.32
C PRO A 97 -7.69 -20.01 -10.75
N LYS A 98 -8.03 -21.27 -10.45
CA LYS A 98 -7.25 -22.45 -10.87
C LYS A 98 -7.38 -22.68 -12.38
N ILE A 99 -6.47 -22.06 -13.14
CA ILE A 99 -6.42 -22.18 -14.60
C ILE A 99 -5.36 -23.22 -14.98
N LYS A 100 -5.73 -24.21 -15.79
CA LYS A 100 -4.82 -25.20 -16.39
C LYS A 100 -4.82 -25.03 -17.90
N LYS A 101 -3.67 -24.69 -18.50
CA LYS A 101 -3.52 -24.50 -19.96
C LYS A 101 -4.63 -23.65 -20.60
N GLY A 102 -4.87 -22.45 -20.04
CA GLY A 102 -5.89 -21.52 -20.56
C GLY A 102 -7.33 -21.89 -20.28
N SER A 103 -7.60 -22.94 -19.53
CA SER A 103 -8.94 -23.48 -19.32
C SER A 103 -9.24 -23.72 -17.84
N ILE A 104 -10.50 -23.62 -17.48
CA ILE A 104 -11.04 -24.01 -16.16
C ILE A 104 -11.75 -25.35 -16.29
N GLU A 105 -11.51 -26.24 -15.34
CA GLU A 105 -12.20 -27.52 -15.22
C GLU A 105 -13.54 -27.35 -14.53
N LEU A 106 -14.61 -27.88 -15.14
CA LEU A 106 -15.98 -27.78 -14.65
C LEU A 106 -16.38 -29.00 -13.85
N THR A 107 -17.22 -28.81 -12.85
CA THR A 107 -17.94 -29.91 -12.21
C THR A 107 -18.95 -30.53 -13.21
N ALA A 108 -19.19 -31.86 -13.10
CA ALA A 108 -20.13 -32.54 -14.00
C ALA A 108 -21.53 -31.91 -13.97
N ALA A 109 -22.04 -31.60 -12.78
CA ALA A 109 -23.35 -30.98 -12.60
C ALA A 109 -23.47 -29.62 -13.33
N PHE A 110 -22.38 -28.82 -13.34
CA PHE A 110 -22.41 -27.56 -14.05
C PHE A 110 -22.34 -27.74 -15.58
N ALA A 111 -21.49 -28.65 -16.04
CA ALA A 111 -21.34 -28.96 -17.47
C ALA A 111 -22.65 -29.46 -18.10
N GLU A 112 -23.46 -30.20 -17.35
CA GLU A 112 -24.78 -30.69 -17.79
C GLU A 112 -25.80 -29.57 -17.94
N ASN A 113 -25.77 -28.58 -17.04
CA ASN A 113 -26.72 -27.46 -17.02
C ASN A 113 -26.39 -26.33 -18.03
N LEU A 114 -25.26 -26.36 -18.73
CA LEU A 114 -24.91 -25.40 -19.76
C LEU A 114 -25.76 -25.67 -21.05
N SER A 115 -26.36 -24.61 -21.58
CA SER A 115 -27.03 -24.71 -22.89
C SER A 115 -26.05 -25.04 -24.03
N ALA A 116 -26.53 -25.67 -25.08
CA ALA A 116 -25.71 -26.04 -26.23
C ALA A 116 -25.04 -24.81 -26.89
N SER A 117 -25.74 -23.68 -26.97
CA SER A 117 -25.21 -22.41 -27.48
C SER A 117 -24.07 -21.88 -26.60
N LEU A 118 -24.22 -21.93 -25.28
CA LEU A 118 -23.22 -21.46 -24.34
C LEU A 118 -21.98 -22.37 -24.35
N LYS A 119 -22.15 -23.67 -24.48
CA LYS A 119 -21.05 -24.63 -24.64
C LYS A 119 -20.20 -24.32 -25.88
N LEU A 120 -20.85 -23.97 -26.98
CA LEU A 120 -20.18 -23.59 -28.22
C LEU A 120 -19.43 -22.26 -28.06
N GLU A 121 -20.11 -21.25 -27.51
CA GLU A 121 -19.56 -19.91 -27.31
C GLU A 121 -18.31 -19.93 -26.38
N LEU A 122 -18.36 -20.76 -25.34
CA LEU A 122 -17.28 -20.90 -24.36
C LEU A 122 -16.20 -21.93 -24.71
N GLU A 123 -16.27 -22.54 -25.89
CA GLU A 123 -15.35 -23.62 -26.34
C GLU A 123 -15.25 -24.75 -25.31
N PHE A 124 -16.40 -25.34 -24.97
CA PHE A 124 -16.44 -26.43 -24.01
C PHE A 124 -15.86 -27.72 -24.58
N ASP A 125 -14.79 -28.21 -23.97
CA ASP A 125 -14.22 -29.55 -24.24
C ASP A 125 -14.98 -30.58 -23.41
N SER A 126 -15.83 -31.38 -24.08
CA SER A 126 -16.66 -32.40 -23.41
C SER A 126 -15.85 -33.59 -22.87
N GLN A 127 -14.68 -33.89 -23.47
CA GLN A 127 -13.83 -34.99 -23.00
C GLN A 127 -13.08 -34.61 -21.73
N LYS A 128 -12.58 -33.39 -21.67
CA LYS A 128 -11.80 -32.88 -20.52
C LYS A 128 -12.63 -32.09 -19.52
N LYS A 129 -13.93 -31.88 -19.80
CA LYS A 129 -14.85 -31.04 -19.02
C LYS A 129 -14.23 -29.66 -18.72
N ARG A 130 -13.68 -28.99 -19.74
CA ARG A 130 -12.97 -27.71 -19.60
C ARG A 130 -13.60 -26.63 -20.48
N ILE A 131 -13.56 -25.39 -19.98
CA ILE A 131 -13.94 -24.17 -20.72
C ILE A 131 -12.72 -23.25 -20.86
N ASN A 132 -12.63 -22.58 -22.01
CA ASN A 132 -11.65 -21.54 -22.23
C ASN A 132 -11.89 -20.36 -21.28
N TYR A 133 -10.89 -20.06 -20.42
CA TYR A 133 -10.99 -19.02 -19.41
C TYR A 133 -11.23 -17.64 -20.01
N THR A 134 -10.49 -17.29 -21.07
CA THR A 134 -10.62 -15.97 -21.70
C THR A 134 -12.03 -15.72 -22.26
N LYS A 135 -12.61 -16.73 -22.90
CA LYS A 135 -13.99 -16.63 -23.40
C LYS A 135 -15.00 -16.54 -22.27
N LEU A 136 -14.82 -17.34 -21.23
CA LEU A 136 -15.67 -17.31 -20.04
C LEU A 136 -15.64 -15.93 -19.36
N SER A 137 -14.46 -15.37 -19.14
CA SER A 137 -14.28 -14.05 -18.52
C SER A 137 -14.86 -12.91 -19.38
N LYS A 138 -14.67 -12.97 -20.70
CA LYS A 138 -15.30 -12.01 -21.62
C LYS A 138 -16.83 -12.10 -21.56
N LYS A 139 -17.38 -13.32 -21.47
CA LYS A 139 -18.82 -13.51 -21.31
C LYS A 139 -19.35 -12.96 -19.99
N VAL A 140 -18.64 -13.20 -18.88
CA VAL A 140 -18.95 -12.62 -17.57
C VAL A 140 -18.97 -11.10 -17.65
N TYR A 141 -17.96 -10.47 -18.26
CA TYR A 141 -17.90 -9.02 -18.44
C TYR A 141 -19.04 -8.48 -19.30
N GLN A 142 -19.37 -9.18 -20.40
CA GLN A 142 -20.49 -8.83 -21.27
C GLN A 142 -21.82 -8.86 -20.51
N ILE A 143 -22.11 -9.95 -19.78
CA ILE A 143 -23.36 -10.08 -19.01
C ILE A 143 -23.41 -9.01 -17.92
N PHE A 144 -22.29 -8.78 -17.20
CA PHE A 144 -22.22 -7.73 -16.19
C PHE A 144 -22.62 -6.35 -16.75
N SER A 145 -22.18 -6.03 -17.98
CA SER A 145 -22.51 -4.77 -18.66
C SER A 145 -24.00 -4.62 -19.03
N GLN A 146 -24.75 -5.69 -18.96
CA GLN A 146 -26.18 -5.76 -19.30
C GLN A 146 -27.07 -5.85 -18.06
N LEU A 147 -26.51 -6.02 -16.87
CA LEU A 147 -27.28 -6.12 -15.64
C LEU A 147 -28.02 -4.83 -15.34
N GLU A 148 -29.26 -4.98 -14.93
CA GLU A 148 -30.08 -3.87 -14.46
C GLU A 148 -29.65 -3.45 -13.06
N PHE A 149 -29.11 -2.23 -12.95
CA PHE A 149 -28.71 -1.61 -11.70
C PHE A 149 -29.92 -0.95 -11.03
N VAL A 150 -30.21 -1.31 -9.78
CA VAL A 150 -31.48 -0.94 -9.14
C VAL A 150 -31.29 0.12 -8.05
N HIS A 151 -30.13 0.18 -7.35
CA HIS A 151 -29.99 1.03 -6.16
C HIS A 151 -28.57 1.50 -5.86
N SER A 152 -28.54 2.45 -4.92
CA SER A 152 -27.46 3.06 -4.11
C SER A 152 -26.00 2.88 -4.56
N PRO A 153 -25.17 3.93 -4.47
CA PRO A 153 -23.75 3.83 -4.87
C PRO A 153 -23.03 2.69 -4.14
N VAL A 154 -22.25 1.91 -4.90
CA VAL A 154 -21.38 0.84 -4.41
C VAL A 154 -19.93 1.30 -4.53
N TYR A 155 -19.19 1.26 -3.44
CA TYR A 155 -17.76 1.53 -3.41
C TYR A 155 -16.98 0.26 -3.15
N VAL A 156 -16.11 -0.12 -4.09
CA VAL A 156 -15.18 -1.25 -3.97
C VAL A 156 -13.83 -0.67 -3.61
N LEU A 157 -13.39 -0.89 -2.37
CA LEU A 157 -12.10 -0.38 -1.87
C LEU A 157 -11.09 -1.52 -1.86
N ILE A 158 -9.96 -1.34 -2.55
CA ILE A 158 -8.84 -2.29 -2.61
C ILE A 158 -7.68 -1.66 -1.85
N ASP A 159 -7.13 -2.40 -0.88
CA ASP A 159 -6.06 -1.94 0.00
C ASP A 159 -4.97 -3.00 0.13
N GLU A 160 -3.83 -2.62 0.71
CA GLU A 160 -2.70 -3.51 1.00
C GLU A 160 -2.04 -4.15 -0.24
N LEU A 161 -1.96 -3.37 -1.34
CA LEU A 161 -1.22 -3.77 -2.52
C LEU A 161 0.29 -3.66 -2.28
N GLU A 162 0.95 -4.79 -2.09
CA GLU A 162 2.38 -4.88 -1.84
C GLU A 162 3.08 -5.66 -2.95
N LEU A 163 4.36 -5.32 -3.21
CA LEU A 163 5.22 -6.06 -4.13
C LEU A 163 6.08 -7.04 -3.33
N SER A 164 6.10 -8.30 -3.74
CA SER A 164 6.99 -9.29 -3.14
C SER A 164 8.42 -9.12 -3.68
N VAL A 165 9.38 -8.85 -2.80
CA VAL A 165 10.79 -8.64 -3.18
C VAL A 165 11.63 -9.89 -3.00
N ARG A 166 11.01 -11.04 -2.67
CA ARG A 166 11.72 -12.29 -2.37
C ARG A 166 12.57 -12.81 -3.53
N ASN A 167 12.12 -12.61 -4.76
CA ASN A 167 12.91 -12.90 -5.95
C ASN A 167 12.46 -12.04 -7.14
N LYS A 168 13.34 -11.84 -8.11
CA LYS A 168 13.13 -10.99 -9.28
C LYS A 168 11.88 -11.40 -10.09
N TYR A 169 11.68 -12.70 -10.30
CA TYR A 169 10.53 -13.21 -11.06
C TYR A 169 9.21 -12.87 -10.38
N GLN A 170 9.12 -13.06 -9.07
CA GLN A 170 7.91 -12.72 -8.31
C GLN A 170 7.65 -11.22 -8.33
N PHE A 171 8.70 -10.40 -8.16
CA PHE A 171 8.60 -8.95 -8.24
C PHE A 171 8.05 -8.48 -9.60
N GLU A 172 8.60 -8.98 -10.72
CA GLU A 172 8.12 -8.63 -12.06
C GLU A 172 6.64 -9.04 -12.27
N LYS A 173 6.25 -10.18 -11.72
CA LYS A 173 4.87 -10.65 -11.75
C LYS A 173 3.94 -9.74 -10.93
N ASP A 174 4.33 -9.36 -9.74
CA ASP A 174 3.54 -8.48 -8.87
C ASP A 174 3.39 -7.09 -9.49
N VAL A 175 4.46 -6.54 -10.08
CA VAL A 175 4.42 -5.28 -10.82
C VAL A 175 3.43 -5.36 -11.99
N ALA A 176 3.43 -6.47 -12.75
CA ALA A 176 2.48 -6.69 -13.84
C ALA A 176 1.04 -6.80 -13.33
N LEU A 177 0.83 -7.49 -12.20
CA LEU A 177 -0.49 -7.61 -11.57
C LEU A 177 -1.04 -6.27 -11.12
N VAL A 178 -0.23 -5.43 -10.45
CA VAL A 178 -0.68 -4.10 -10.02
C VAL A 178 -0.93 -3.18 -11.21
N ARG A 179 -0.07 -3.23 -12.25
CA ARG A 179 -0.29 -2.52 -13.51
C ARG A 179 -1.67 -2.84 -14.10
N ASP A 180 -1.96 -4.12 -14.24
CA ASP A 180 -3.17 -4.61 -14.89
C ASP A 180 -4.41 -4.39 -14.02
N LEU A 181 -4.25 -4.30 -12.70
CA LEU A 181 -5.30 -3.85 -11.78
C LEU A 181 -5.70 -2.40 -12.07
N ILE A 182 -4.73 -1.51 -12.24
CA ILE A 182 -5.00 -0.09 -12.56
C ILE A 182 -5.82 0.02 -13.85
N ILE A 183 -5.43 -0.72 -14.89
CA ILE A 183 -6.16 -0.78 -16.16
C ILE A 183 -7.57 -1.36 -15.96
N ALA A 184 -7.69 -2.44 -15.20
CA ALA A 184 -8.98 -3.07 -14.95
C ALA A 184 -9.95 -2.14 -14.19
N ILE A 185 -9.44 -1.37 -13.22
CA ILE A 185 -10.22 -0.38 -12.47
C ILE A 185 -10.71 0.73 -13.40
N ASP A 186 -9.84 1.26 -14.25
CA ASP A 186 -10.21 2.31 -15.22
C ASP A 186 -11.30 1.83 -16.17
N ASP A 187 -11.15 0.63 -16.73
CA ASP A 187 -12.13 0.01 -17.61
C ASP A 187 -13.47 -0.26 -16.89
N MET A 188 -13.43 -0.77 -15.65
CA MET A 188 -14.62 -1.05 -14.86
C MET A 188 -15.37 0.23 -14.51
N ASN A 189 -14.66 1.25 -14.03
CA ASN A 189 -15.27 2.54 -13.72
C ASN A 189 -15.85 3.23 -14.97
N THR A 190 -15.16 3.11 -16.11
CA THR A 190 -15.65 3.61 -17.40
C THR A 190 -16.92 2.86 -17.83
N LEU A 191 -16.94 1.54 -17.76
CA LEU A 191 -18.11 0.73 -18.07
C LEU A 191 -19.29 1.12 -17.19
N CYS A 192 -19.09 1.16 -15.87
CA CYS A 192 -20.16 1.47 -14.91
C CYS A 192 -20.72 2.87 -15.16
N SER A 193 -19.87 3.87 -15.38
CA SER A 193 -20.29 5.23 -15.71
C SER A 193 -21.12 5.28 -17.00
N ASN A 194 -20.66 4.63 -18.08
CA ASN A 194 -21.35 4.61 -19.37
C ASN A 194 -22.72 3.89 -19.31
N LYS A 195 -22.87 2.98 -18.35
CA LYS A 195 -24.13 2.23 -18.12
C LYS A 195 -25.02 2.85 -17.04
N GLY A 196 -24.64 3.98 -16.47
CA GLY A 196 -25.38 4.62 -15.38
C GLY A 196 -25.35 3.83 -14.06
N MET A 197 -24.47 2.85 -13.94
CA MET A 197 -24.26 2.09 -12.70
C MET A 197 -23.40 2.92 -11.74
N GLN A 198 -23.92 3.21 -10.57
CA GLN A 198 -23.18 3.94 -9.53
C GLN A 198 -22.24 3.00 -8.75
N ILE A 199 -21.33 2.34 -9.46
CA ILE A 199 -20.33 1.44 -8.90
C ILE A 199 -18.95 2.09 -9.11
N HIS A 200 -18.24 2.28 -8.02
CA HIS A 200 -16.93 2.95 -8.01
C HIS A 200 -15.88 2.03 -7.41
N THR A 201 -14.87 1.69 -8.19
CA THR A 201 -13.73 0.90 -7.72
C THR A 201 -12.56 1.82 -7.45
N ILE A 202 -11.97 1.74 -6.26
CA ILE A 202 -10.88 2.58 -5.79
C ILE A 202 -9.79 1.67 -5.21
N ALA A 203 -8.54 1.85 -5.64
CA ALA A 203 -7.39 1.17 -5.05
C ALA A 203 -6.46 2.16 -4.37
N ALA A 204 -6.04 1.84 -3.14
CA ALA A 204 -4.97 2.54 -2.45
C ALA A 204 -3.64 1.92 -2.85
N ILE A 205 -2.79 2.69 -3.53
CA ILE A 205 -1.50 2.23 -4.04
C ILE A 205 -0.40 3.09 -3.43
N ARG A 206 0.60 2.46 -2.81
CA ARG A 206 1.77 3.16 -2.27
C ARG A 206 2.58 3.80 -3.40
N SER A 207 3.15 4.98 -3.14
CA SER A 207 3.92 5.72 -4.15
C SER A 207 5.12 4.94 -4.70
N GLU A 208 5.79 4.13 -3.88
CA GLU A 208 6.88 3.26 -4.29
C GLU A 208 6.42 2.13 -5.22
N VAL A 209 5.27 1.52 -4.95
CA VAL A 209 4.66 0.51 -5.82
C VAL A 209 4.33 1.14 -7.17
N LEU A 210 3.69 2.32 -7.16
CA LEU A 210 3.32 3.04 -8.37
C LEU A 210 4.54 3.43 -9.22
N ARG A 211 5.66 3.86 -8.60
CA ARG A 211 6.91 4.15 -9.31
C ARG A 211 7.46 2.93 -10.03
N ASN A 212 7.48 1.76 -9.37
CA ASN A 212 7.93 0.53 -10.00
C ASN A 212 7.03 0.12 -11.17
N VAL A 213 5.72 0.29 -11.04
CA VAL A 213 4.77 0.00 -12.12
C VAL A 213 4.98 0.95 -13.31
N ARG A 214 5.19 2.25 -13.08
CA ARG A 214 5.48 3.23 -14.14
C ARG A 214 6.78 2.95 -14.88
N SER A 215 7.80 2.39 -14.23
CA SER A 215 9.09 2.06 -14.86
C SER A 215 9.00 0.95 -15.91
N THR A 216 7.90 0.22 -16.00
CA THR A 216 7.70 -0.85 -16.99
C THR A 216 7.37 -0.35 -18.40
N GLY A 217 7.26 0.97 -18.61
CA GLY A 217 7.08 1.58 -19.95
C GLY A 217 5.67 1.49 -20.54
N TYR A 218 4.68 1.03 -19.76
CA TYR A 218 3.28 1.01 -20.20
C TYR A 218 2.60 2.37 -20.01
N GLU A 219 1.68 2.73 -20.90
CA GLU A 219 0.88 3.96 -20.82
C GLU A 219 -0.15 3.90 -19.68
N LEU A 220 0.34 4.11 -18.45
CA LEU A 220 -0.53 4.27 -17.27
C LEU A 220 -0.77 5.75 -16.92
N THR A 221 -0.16 6.65 -17.66
CA THR A 221 -0.25 8.09 -17.41
C THR A 221 -1.71 8.53 -17.40
N LYS A 222 -2.47 8.18 -18.43
CA LYS A 222 -3.87 8.60 -18.57
C LYS A 222 -4.77 8.09 -17.44
N PRO A 223 -4.85 6.78 -17.11
CA PRO A 223 -5.68 6.32 -15.99
C PRO A 223 -5.32 6.98 -14.65
N ILE A 224 -4.02 7.22 -14.41
CA ILE A 224 -3.53 7.79 -13.16
C ILE A 224 -3.79 9.30 -13.10
N GLU A 225 -3.56 10.06 -14.19
CA GLU A 225 -3.78 11.51 -14.22
C GLU A 225 -5.26 11.88 -14.24
N ASP A 226 -6.07 11.12 -14.98
CA ASP A 226 -7.51 11.41 -15.10
C ASP A 226 -8.29 11.04 -13.84
N ARG A 227 -7.87 10.00 -13.08
CA ARG A 227 -8.65 9.43 -11.98
C ARG A 227 -7.87 9.20 -10.68
N GLY A 228 -6.55 9.35 -10.71
CA GLY A 228 -5.72 9.20 -9.52
C GLY A 228 -5.72 10.46 -8.66
N ILE A 229 -5.73 10.25 -7.34
CA ILE A 229 -5.56 11.32 -6.36
C ILE A 229 -4.31 11.00 -5.54
N GLU A 230 -3.31 11.86 -5.62
CA GLU A 230 -2.12 11.74 -4.79
C GLU A 230 -2.38 12.37 -3.43
N ILE A 231 -2.32 11.56 -2.37
CA ILE A 231 -2.40 12.05 -1.00
C ILE A 231 -0.99 12.43 -0.56
N ASN A 232 -0.72 13.73 -0.50
CA ASN A 232 0.55 14.28 -0.05
C ASN A 232 0.33 15.06 1.26
N TRP A 233 0.83 14.51 2.35
CA TRP A 233 0.74 15.14 3.66
C TRP A 233 1.74 16.28 3.87
N PHE A 234 2.81 16.31 3.06
CA PHE A 234 3.79 17.40 3.09
C PHE A 234 3.39 18.50 2.11
N GLN A 235 3.01 19.65 2.63
CA GLN A 235 2.66 20.82 1.84
C GLN A 235 3.85 21.78 1.81
N LYS A 236 4.53 21.88 0.66
CA LYS A 236 5.64 22.80 0.47
C LYS A 236 5.13 24.25 0.41
N GLY A 237 5.59 25.09 1.36
CA GLY A 237 5.28 26.53 1.37
C GLY A 237 3.93 26.89 2.00
N GLY A 238 3.16 25.95 2.54
CA GLY A 238 1.97 26.20 3.35
C GLY A 238 2.30 26.57 4.80
N ASP A 239 1.36 27.18 5.49
CA ASP A 239 1.48 27.34 6.95
C ASP A 239 1.41 25.96 7.60
N TYR A 240 2.50 25.54 8.29
CA TYR A 240 2.53 24.26 8.98
C TYR A 240 1.42 24.10 10.01
N LYS A 241 0.90 25.22 10.56
CA LYS A 241 -0.20 25.22 11.53
C LYS A 241 -1.53 24.75 10.95
N GLU A 242 -1.70 24.87 9.63
CA GLU A 242 -2.88 24.43 8.90
C GLU A 242 -2.74 22.99 8.37
N ASN A 243 -1.63 22.30 8.69
CA ASN A 243 -1.42 20.96 8.20
C ASN A 243 -2.44 19.98 8.77
N GLN A 244 -3.14 19.27 7.90
CA GLN A 244 -4.21 18.34 8.26
C GLN A 244 -3.78 17.20 9.20
N LEU A 245 -2.48 16.89 9.26
CA LEU A 245 -1.95 15.92 10.20
C LEU A 245 -2.13 16.35 11.66
N LEU A 246 -2.11 17.65 11.94
CA LEU A 246 -2.33 18.17 13.30
C LEU A 246 -3.77 17.95 13.76
N THR A 247 -4.74 17.99 12.85
CA THR A 247 -6.14 17.71 13.17
C THR A 247 -6.37 16.27 13.64
N ILE A 248 -5.47 15.33 13.32
CA ILE A 248 -5.52 13.97 13.86
C ILE A 248 -5.32 14.01 15.39
N ILE A 249 -4.37 14.80 15.86
CA ILE A 249 -4.10 14.97 17.29
C ILE A 249 -5.29 15.66 17.95
N GLU A 250 -5.74 16.78 17.39
CA GLU A 250 -6.88 17.54 17.91
C GLU A 250 -8.13 16.67 18.05
N ASN A 251 -8.49 15.94 17.00
CA ASN A 251 -9.66 15.07 17.01
C ASN A 251 -9.54 13.92 18.03
N LYS A 252 -8.33 13.37 18.23
CA LYS A 252 -8.12 12.33 19.24
C LYS A 252 -8.26 12.88 20.66
N ILE A 253 -7.74 14.07 20.92
CA ILE A 253 -7.89 14.73 22.22
C ILE A 253 -9.36 15.06 22.47
N HIS A 254 -10.05 15.67 21.51
CA HIS A 254 -11.49 15.97 21.65
C HIS A 254 -12.33 14.71 21.87
N ALA A 255 -12.01 13.61 21.19
CA ALA A 255 -12.67 12.33 21.42
C ALA A 255 -12.42 11.80 22.85
N SER A 256 -11.19 11.95 23.36
CA SER A 256 -10.83 11.57 24.74
C SER A 256 -11.56 12.42 25.78
N GLU A 257 -11.63 13.73 25.58
CA GLU A 257 -12.39 14.66 26.43
C GLU A 257 -13.86 14.24 26.49
N GLN A 258 -14.47 14.01 25.33
CA GLN A 258 -15.86 13.59 25.24
C GLN A 258 -16.12 12.24 25.94
N MET A 259 -15.22 11.27 25.75
CA MET A 259 -15.31 9.96 26.43
C MET A 259 -15.19 10.08 27.95
N SER A 260 -14.44 11.08 28.44
CA SER A 260 -14.23 11.39 29.85
C SER A 260 -15.30 12.32 30.45
N GLY A 261 -16.27 12.74 29.63
CA GLY A 261 -17.37 13.62 30.07
C GLY A 261 -17.01 15.11 30.13
N PHE A 262 -15.87 15.51 29.56
CA PHE A 262 -15.47 16.91 29.47
C PHE A 262 -15.96 17.53 28.15
N PRO A 263 -16.28 18.85 28.16
CA PRO A 263 -16.54 19.55 26.91
C PRO A 263 -15.24 19.70 26.10
N PRO A 264 -15.33 19.65 24.74
CA PRO A 264 -14.16 19.85 23.90
C PRO A 264 -13.45 21.17 24.18
N SER A 265 -12.14 21.13 24.34
CA SER A 265 -11.29 22.29 24.52
C SER A 265 -11.39 23.24 23.30
N LYS A 266 -11.27 24.56 23.56
CA LYS A 266 -11.30 25.54 22.46
C LYS A 266 -10.00 25.59 21.67
N ASP A 267 -8.90 25.28 22.31
CA ASP A 267 -7.56 25.30 21.75
C ASP A 267 -6.72 24.20 22.43
N VAL A 268 -6.70 23.02 21.76
CA VAL A 268 -5.97 21.83 22.20
C VAL A 268 -4.48 22.12 22.45
N TRP A 269 -3.90 22.94 21.60
CA TRP A 269 -2.45 23.19 21.63
C TRP A 269 -2.07 24.05 22.86
N LYS A 270 -2.87 25.04 23.18
CA LYS A 270 -2.65 25.89 24.34
C LYS A 270 -2.96 25.17 25.66
N GLU A 271 -3.96 24.29 25.64
CA GLU A 271 -4.43 23.60 26.84
C GLU A 271 -3.53 22.44 27.23
N TYR A 272 -3.13 21.60 26.25
CA TYR A 272 -2.42 20.34 26.50
C TYR A 272 -0.93 20.37 26.15
N PHE A 273 -0.45 21.38 25.42
CA PHE A 273 0.96 21.43 24.98
C PHE A 273 1.66 22.69 25.50
N GLY A 274 3.00 22.62 25.53
CA GLY A 274 3.85 23.83 25.65
C GLY A 274 3.96 24.55 24.30
N GLU A 275 4.39 25.81 24.34
CA GLU A 275 4.58 26.62 23.13
C GLU A 275 5.69 26.07 22.23
N ASP A 276 6.76 25.55 22.84
CA ASP A 276 7.92 24.97 22.14
C ASP A 276 8.40 23.68 22.79
N ILE A 277 9.10 22.88 22.00
CA ILE A 277 9.83 21.68 22.38
C ILE A 277 11.25 21.79 21.80
N ASN A 278 12.24 21.77 22.65
CA ASN A 278 13.64 21.91 22.26
C ASN A 278 13.94 23.20 21.46
N GLY A 279 13.23 24.29 21.74
CA GLY A 279 13.39 25.58 21.05
C GLY A 279 12.73 25.62 19.66
N GLU A 280 11.95 24.62 19.29
CA GLU A 280 11.12 24.61 18.10
C GLU A 280 9.64 24.63 18.48
N GLU A 281 8.80 25.39 17.76
CA GLU A 281 7.37 25.45 18.01
C GLU A 281 6.76 24.04 17.95
N THR A 282 5.94 23.67 18.94
CA THR A 282 5.51 22.30 19.22
C THR A 282 4.88 21.59 18.01
N ARG A 283 4.00 22.28 17.27
CA ARG A 283 3.35 21.69 16.07
C ARG A 283 4.37 21.37 14.99
N LYS A 284 5.32 22.28 14.78
CA LYS A 284 6.40 22.12 13.81
C LYS A 284 7.35 21.00 14.22
N TYR A 285 7.69 20.93 15.51
CA TYR A 285 8.47 19.83 16.07
C TYR A 285 7.81 18.48 15.80
N ILE A 286 6.51 18.35 16.08
CA ILE A 286 5.75 17.11 15.86
C ILE A 286 5.75 16.72 14.38
N LEU A 287 5.44 17.64 13.47
CA LEU A 287 5.43 17.37 12.03
C LEU A 287 6.81 16.94 11.51
N ASN A 288 7.85 17.67 11.90
CA ASN A 288 9.22 17.37 11.45
C ASN A 288 9.69 16.01 11.98
N ASN A 289 9.38 15.67 13.22
CA ASN A 289 9.83 14.41 13.82
C ASN A 289 8.98 13.19 13.44
N SER A 290 7.79 13.39 12.87
CA SER A 290 6.90 12.31 12.39
C SER A 290 7.03 12.03 10.90
N LEU A 291 8.01 12.60 10.20
CA LEU A 291 8.17 12.48 8.73
C LEU A 291 6.89 12.83 7.95
N TYR A 292 6.03 13.68 8.49
CA TYR A 292 4.72 14.00 7.89
C TYR A 292 3.88 12.75 7.57
N ARG A 293 3.95 11.72 8.41
CA ARG A 293 3.17 10.48 8.23
C ARG A 293 2.13 10.34 9.34
N PRO A 294 0.85 10.07 9.00
CA PRO A 294 -0.20 9.90 10.01
C PRO A 294 0.12 8.86 11.07
N ARG A 295 0.69 7.71 10.67
CA ARG A 295 1.06 6.61 11.57
C ARG A 295 2.14 7.03 12.55
N ASP A 296 3.15 7.77 12.08
CA ASP A 296 4.29 8.18 12.91
C ASP A 296 3.89 9.25 13.92
N ILE A 297 2.95 10.15 13.56
CA ILE A 297 2.34 11.07 14.52
C ILE A 297 1.65 10.30 15.65
N ILE A 298 0.83 9.32 15.33
CA ILE A 298 0.12 8.52 16.33
C ILE A 298 1.09 7.75 17.22
N ARG A 299 2.12 7.15 16.66
CA ARG A 299 3.15 6.42 17.40
C ARG A 299 3.92 7.34 18.35
N MET A 300 4.35 8.49 17.84
CA MET A 300 5.05 9.49 18.64
C MET A 300 4.18 9.97 19.79
N MET A 301 2.94 10.36 19.53
CA MET A 301 2.01 10.80 20.57
C MET A 301 1.70 9.70 21.58
N SER A 302 1.61 8.43 21.15
CA SER A 302 1.42 7.31 22.07
C SER A 302 2.64 7.08 22.96
N ALA A 303 3.84 7.15 22.42
CA ALA A 303 5.07 7.04 23.20
C ALA A 303 5.18 8.18 24.24
N ILE A 304 4.85 9.42 23.83
CA ILE A 304 4.87 10.58 24.75
C ILE A 304 3.79 10.41 25.83
N HIS A 305 2.58 9.97 25.46
CA HIS A 305 1.51 9.72 26.41
C HIS A 305 1.91 8.73 27.51
N ASN A 306 2.62 7.67 27.16
CA ASN A 306 3.13 6.69 28.13
C ASN A 306 4.13 7.30 29.14
N GLN A 307 4.72 8.44 28.82
CA GLN A 307 5.71 9.14 29.68
C GLN A 307 5.12 10.32 30.47
N ILE A 308 3.88 10.70 30.22
CA ILE A 308 3.23 11.85 30.90
C ILE A 308 3.11 11.63 32.42
N GLY A 309 2.90 10.37 32.84
CA GLY A 309 2.67 10.05 34.25
C GLY A 309 1.40 10.65 34.80
N THR A 310 1.53 11.52 35.82
CA THR A 310 0.39 12.24 36.46
C THR A 310 0.16 13.64 35.89
N SER A 311 0.92 14.05 34.88
CA SER A 311 0.76 15.35 34.24
C SER A 311 -0.48 15.38 33.36
N GLU A 312 -1.19 16.52 33.38
CA GLU A 312 -2.30 16.75 32.46
C GLU A 312 -1.83 17.34 31.11
N LYS A 313 -0.53 17.62 30.96
CA LYS A 313 0.05 18.24 29.77
C LYS A 313 1.18 17.40 29.16
N PHE A 314 1.32 17.51 27.86
CA PHE A 314 2.46 17.02 27.10
C PHE A 314 3.66 17.94 27.31
N THR A 315 4.47 17.63 28.31
CA THR A 315 5.62 18.46 28.71
C THR A 315 6.89 18.11 27.91
N GLN A 316 7.86 19.06 27.87
CA GLN A 316 9.21 18.81 27.34
C GLN A 316 9.80 17.52 27.85
N GLU A 317 9.71 17.28 29.17
CA GLU A 317 10.24 16.08 29.80
C GLU A 317 9.62 14.77 29.26
N ALA A 318 8.30 14.79 28.97
CA ALA A 318 7.60 13.64 28.39
C ALA A 318 8.08 13.38 26.95
N PHE A 319 8.31 14.44 26.17
CA PHE A 319 8.89 14.31 24.81
C PHE A 319 10.30 13.73 24.87
N ASP A 320 11.15 14.21 25.75
CA ASP A 320 12.54 13.75 25.88
C ASP A 320 12.61 12.28 26.31
N LYS A 321 11.79 11.86 27.27
CA LYS A 321 11.72 10.45 27.71
C LYS A 321 11.18 9.51 26.64
N ALA A 322 10.21 9.97 25.85
CA ALA A 322 9.60 9.18 24.79
C ALA A 322 10.51 9.00 23.55
N GLN A 323 11.52 9.85 23.41
CA GLN A 323 12.33 9.92 22.18
C GLN A 323 13.06 8.61 21.87
N GLN A 324 13.57 7.91 22.86
CA GLN A 324 14.24 6.63 22.65
C GLN A 324 13.27 5.56 22.16
N GLU A 325 12.14 5.37 22.86
CA GLU A 325 11.11 4.41 22.48
C GLU A 325 10.60 4.66 21.06
N TYR A 326 10.28 5.91 20.74
CA TYR A 326 9.82 6.30 19.40
C TYR A 326 10.87 6.03 18.32
N SER A 327 12.14 6.33 18.59
CA SER A 327 13.26 6.10 17.66
C SER A 327 13.47 4.60 17.39
N GLU A 328 13.33 3.76 18.40
CA GLU A 328 13.44 2.29 18.27
C GLU A 328 12.29 1.72 17.40
N LEU A 329 11.07 2.18 17.64
CA LEU A 329 9.91 1.80 16.83
C LEU A 329 10.08 2.22 15.37
N MET A 330 10.52 3.45 15.14
CA MET A 330 10.76 3.99 13.81
C MET A 330 11.85 3.20 13.06
N TRP A 331 12.97 2.90 13.74
CA TRP A 331 14.05 2.13 13.16
C TRP A 331 13.63 0.69 12.81
N THR A 332 12.80 0.08 13.64
CA THR A 332 12.27 -1.27 13.37
C THR A 332 11.48 -1.30 12.06
N GLU A 333 10.59 -0.34 11.84
CA GLU A 333 9.83 -0.25 10.58
C GLU A 333 10.74 0.01 9.37
N ILE A 334 11.73 0.88 9.53
CA ILE A 334 12.72 1.17 8.50
C ILE A 334 13.53 -0.09 8.13
N LYS A 335 13.93 -0.87 9.12
CA LYS A 335 14.62 -2.15 8.88
C LYS A 335 13.77 -3.10 8.06
N ASP A 336 12.51 -3.24 8.41
CA ASP A 336 11.60 -4.11 7.68
C ASP A 336 11.43 -3.63 6.22
N GLU A 337 11.33 -2.34 6.00
CA GLU A 337 11.29 -1.75 4.66
C GLU A 337 12.60 -1.97 3.87
N LEU A 338 13.75 -1.81 4.53
CA LEU A 338 15.06 -2.05 3.90
C LEU A 338 15.26 -3.54 3.55
N ARG A 339 14.81 -4.45 4.39
CA ARG A 339 14.89 -5.91 4.17
C ARG A 339 14.13 -6.39 2.93
N LEU A 340 13.20 -5.58 2.43
CA LEU A 340 12.54 -5.88 1.17
C LEU A 340 13.50 -5.83 -0.04
N SER A 341 14.55 -5.01 0.03
CA SER A 341 15.48 -4.76 -1.09
C SER A 341 16.94 -5.10 -0.77
N TYR A 342 17.27 -5.31 0.51
CA TYR A 342 18.63 -5.49 1.00
C TYR A 342 18.71 -6.70 1.93
N SER A 343 19.84 -7.41 1.88
CA SER A 343 20.13 -8.49 2.82
C SER A 343 20.32 -7.96 4.25
N GLU A 344 20.18 -8.83 5.23
CA GLU A 344 20.41 -8.49 6.65
C GLU A 344 21.85 -7.95 6.87
N ASP A 345 22.83 -8.52 6.17
CA ASP A 345 24.24 -8.07 6.25
C ASP A 345 24.39 -6.63 5.71
N GLU A 346 23.69 -6.28 4.61
CA GLU A 346 23.72 -4.92 4.05
C GLU A 346 23.01 -3.93 4.98
N VAL A 347 21.87 -4.30 5.56
CA VAL A 347 21.16 -3.45 6.53
C VAL A 347 22.00 -3.21 7.78
N ASN A 348 22.70 -4.23 8.28
CA ASN A 348 23.60 -4.08 9.40
C ASN A 348 24.87 -3.28 9.06
N ALA A 349 25.36 -3.39 7.82
CA ALA A 349 26.48 -2.60 7.34
C ALA A 349 26.14 -1.10 7.27
N ILE A 350 24.95 -0.74 6.74
CA ILE A 350 24.51 0.67 6.70
C ILE A 350 24.26 1.22 8.11
N PHE A 351 23.67 0.44 9.00
CA PHE A 351 23.53 0.82 10.40
C PHE A 351 24.87 1.15 11.04
N THR A 352 25.85 0.26 10.88
CA THR A 352 27.21 0.44 11.39
C THR A 352 27.89 1.67 10.77
N LEU A 353 27.65 1.91 9.48
CA LEU A 353 28.18 3.07 8.77
C LEU A 353 27.64 4.39 9.32
N LEU A 354 26.33 4.45 9.58
CA LEU A 354 25.66 5.67 10.06
C LEU A 354 25.79 5.88 11.58
N ASN A 355 26.09 4.82 12.33
CA ASN A 355 26.19 4.90 13.77
C ASN A 355 27.31 5.87 14.22
N ARG A 356 26.97 6.86 15.05
CA ARG A 356 27.89 7.91 15.55
C ARG A 356 28.63 8.69 14.45
N ILE A 357 28.01 8.84 13.28
CA ILE A 357 28.58 9.68 12.24
C ILE A 357 28.46 11.15 12.61
N THR A 358 29.52 11.92 12.41
CA THR A 358 29.50 13.37 12.60
C THR A 358 28.68 14.02 11.49
N MET A 359 27.75 14.86 11.87
CA MET A 359 26.87 15.57 10.94
C MET A 359 27.21 17.05 10.83
N PRO A 360 27.05 17.65 9.65
CA PRO A 360 26.70 17.03 8.38
C PRO A 360 27.85 16.23 7.77
N PHE A 361 27.54 15.21 6.94
CA PHE A 361 28.52 14.38 6.26
C PHE A 361 28.34 14.45 4.72
N THR A 362 29.37 14.01 4.00
CA THR A 362 29.38 13.92 2.53
C THR A 362 29.55 12.47 2.08
N TYR A 363 29.36 12.20 0.79
CA TYR A 363 29.62 10.90 0.20
C TYR A 363 31.07 10.45 0.40
N GLU A 364 32.05 11.39 0.29
CA GLU A 364 33.46 11.10 0.51
C GLU A 364 33.74 10.68 1.96
N ILE A 365 33.11 11.34 2.94
CA ILE A 365 33.23 10.96 4.36
C ILE A 365 32.71 9.53 4.58
N LEU A 366 31.56 9.17 3.95
CA LEU A 366 31.04 7.81 4.02
C LEU A 366 31.99 6.79 3.39
N SER A 367 32.53 7.09 2.22
CA SER A 367 33.49 6.22 1.51
C SER A 367 34.76 5.99 2.32
N GLN A 368 35.31 7.04 2.92
CA GLN A 368 36.49 6.94 3.84
C GLN A 368 36.13 6.10 5.07
N ARG A 369 34.95 6.30 5.65
CA ARG A 369 34.49 5.54 6.81
C ARG A 369 34.31 4.06 6.50
N ILE A 370 33.78 3.72 5.30
CA ILE A 370 33.69 2.32 4.84
C ILE A 370 35.09 1.68 4.82
N ALA A 371 36.09 2.37 4.25
CA ALA A 371 37.45 1.88 4.20
C ALA A 371 38.08 1.70 5.61
N GLN A 372 37.76 2.60 6.53
CA GLN A 372 38.21 2.48 7.93
C GLN A 372 37.53 1.32 8.65
N LEU A 373 36.20 1.21 8.55
CA LEU A 373 35.40 0.15 9.17
C LEU A 373 35.73 -1.22 8.57
N GLY A 374 36.11 -1.28 7.30
CA GLY A 374 36.53 -2.51 6.61
C GLY A 374 37.70 -3.23 7.30
N LYS A 375 38.52 -2.52 8.13
CA LYS A 375 39.58 -3.13 8.95
C LYS A 375 39.00 -4.02 10.06
N PHE A 376 37.80 -3.72 10.55
CA PHE A 376 37.13 -4.45 11.63
C PHE A 376 36.01 -5.35 11.08
N TYR A 377 35.42 -4.95 9.96
CA TYR A 377 34.31 -5.63 9.23
C TYR A 377 34.75 -5.87 7.79
N PRO A 378 35.53 -6.92 7.47
CA PRO A 378 36.16 -7.13 6.17
C PRO A 378 35.21 -7.16 4.99
N ARG A 379 33.94 -7.57 5.19
CA ARG A 379 32.91 -7.61 4.14
C ARG A 379 32.26 -6.25 3.85
N MET A 380 32.47 -5.22 4.68
CA MET A 380 31.80 -3.93 4.52
C MET A 380 32.09 -3.23 3.19
N PRO A 381 33.35 -3.17 2.67
CA PRO A 381 33.62 -2.57 1.37
C PRO A 381 33.00 -3.31 0.19
N GLU A 382 32.76 -4.62 0.32
CA GLU A 382 32.06 -5.43 -0.67
C GLU A 382 30.56 -5.16 -0.64
N LEU A 383 29.94 -5.19 0.56
CA LEU A 383 28.51 -4.96 0.79
C LEU A 383 28.10 -3.54 0.39
N LEU A 384 28.94 -2.55 0.67
CA LEU A 384 28.70 -1.13 0.40
C LEU A 384 29.70 -0.58 -0.62
N ASN A 385 29.87 -1.25 -1.76
CA ASN A 385 30.60 -0.69 -2.89
C ASN A 385 29.94 0.59 -3.40
N SER A 386 30.58 1.36 -4.27
CA SER A 386 30.11 2.68 -4.69
C SER A 386 28.70 2.67 -5.31
N GLU A 387 28.38 1.66 -6.10
CA GLU A 387 27.06 1.51 -6.70
C GLU A 387 26.01 1.18 -5.63
N ARG A 388 26.29 0.19 -4.79
CA ARG A 388 25.37 -0.26 -3.76
C ARG A 388 25.15 0.79 -2.67
N LEU A 389 26.19 1.52 -2.30
CA LEU A 389 26.10 2.66 -1.39
C LEU A 389 25.20 3.76 -1.98
N THR A 390 25.35 4.10 -3.26
CA THR A 390 24.51 5.09 -3.92
C THR A 390 23.04 4.66 -3.92
N GLN A 391 22.74 3.42 -4.27
CA GLN A 391 21.38 2.87 -4.25
C GLN A 391 20.79 2.94 -2.83
N MET A 392 21.56 2.54 -1.82
CA MET A 392 21.15 2.55 -0.43
C MET A 392 20.89 3.97 0.09
N LEU A 393 21.75 4.93 -0.23
CA LEU A 393 21.55 6.34 0.15
C LEU A 393 20.30 6.92 -0.48
N ASN A 394 20.03 6.64 -1.75
CA ASN A 394 18.77 7.04 -2.39
C ASN A 394 17.55 6.44 -1.67
N LYS A 395 17.62 5.15 -1.31
CA LYS A 395 16.53 4.50 -0.55
C LYS A 395 16.35 5.12 0.83
N LEU A 396 17.44 5.39 1.56
CA LEU A 396 17.37 6.08 2.85
C LEU A 396 16.79 7.49 2.75
N TYR A 397 17.08 8.20 1.65
CA TYR A 397 16.48 9.50 1.37
C TYR A 397 14.99 9.40 1.08
N GLU A 398 14.58 8.43 0.26
CA GLU A 398 13.17 8.16 -0.02
C GLU A 398 12.37 7.82 1.24
N LEU A 399 12.99 7.09 2.16
CA LEU A 399 12.40 6.75 3.46
C LEU A 399 12.39 7.93 4.45
N GLY A 400 13.05 9.03 4.11
CA GLY A 400 13.17 10.21 4.97
C GLY A 400 14.18 10.07 6.10
N ILE A 401 15.08 9.07 6.03
CA ILE A 401 16.11 8.82 7.06
C ILE A 401 17.24 9.83 6.95
N ILE A 402 17.67 10.13 5.74
CA ILE A 402 18.68 11.15 5.44
C ILE A 402 18.09 12.25 4.59
N GLY A 403 18.66 13.43 4.67
CA GLY A 403 18.29 14.58 3.87
C GLY A 403 19.47 15.45 3.52
N ASN A 404 19.34 16.33 2.54
CA ASN A 404 20.37 17.33 2.21
C ASN A 404 20.22 18.56 3.11
N THR A 405 21.35 19.19 3.44
CA THR A 405 21.36 20.50 4.10
C THR A 405 21.57 21.60 3.08
N GLY A 406 20.65 22.59 3.01
CA GLY A 406 20.76 23.81 2.22
C GLY A 406 21.09 25.02 3.11
N LYS A 407 21.35 26.18 2.49
CA LYS A 407 21.38 27.48 3.18
C LYS A 407 20.05 28.21 2.90
N PRO A 408 19.29 28.62 3.94
CA PRO A 408 19.35 28.29 5.37
C PRO A 408 19.06 26.82 5.64
N MET A 409 19.40 26.29 6.82
CA MET A 409 19.23 24.87 7.22
C MET A 409 17.76 24.40 7.16
N ASN A 410 17.19 24.37 6.00
CA ASN A 410 15.90 23.76 5.74
C ASN A 410 16.17 22.30 5.33
N PHE A 411 15.86 21.39 6.22
CA PHE A 411 15.94 19.96 5.96
C PHE A 411 14.94 19.60 4.85
N VAL A 412 15.42 19.15 3.71
CA VAL A 412 14.58 18.67 2.61
C VAL A 412 14.54 17.14 2.70
N PHE A 413 13.73 16.61 3.63
CA PHE A 413 13.54 15.17 3.77
C PHE A 413 12.48 14.60 2.81
N LEU A 414 11.55 15.39 2.33
CA LEU A 414 10.36 14.92 1.64
C LEU A 414 10.04 15.69 0.35
N GLY A 415 11.07 16.32 -0.25
CA GLY A 415 10.89 16.95 -1.57
C GLY A 415 11.11 15.93 -2.69
N ARG A 416 10.33 16.01 -3.78
CA ARG A 416 10.46 15.20 -5.02
C ARG A 416 11.78 15.40 -5.78
N THR A 417 12.77 16.04 -5.20
CA THR A 417 14.11 16.22 -5.74
C THR A 417 14.96 15.02 -5.37
N ALA A 418 15.74 14.51 -6.30
CA ALA A 418 16.71 13.45 -6.06
C ALA A 418 17.70 13.85 -4.95
N LEU A 419 18.24 12.87 -4.24
CA LEU A 419 19.31 13.08 -3.27
C LEU A 419 20.50 13.71 -3.98
N ASP A 420 20.96 14.87 -3.48
CA ASP A 420 22.22 15.45 -3.91
C ASP A 420 23.37 14.75 -3.20
N LEU A 421 23.99 13.81 -3.89
CA LEU A 421 25.14 13.05 -3.38
C LEU A 421 26.40 13.90 -3.26
N LEU A 422 26.49 15.05 -3.96
CA LEU A 422 27.58 16.00 -3.86
C LEU A 422 27.37 16.99 -2.71
N GLY A 423 26.15 17.09 -2.20
CA GLY A 423 25.79 17.95 -1.09
C GLY A 423 26.10 17.37 0.29
N ARG A 424 25.91 18.19 1.32
CA ARG A 424 26.00 17.75 2.72
C ARG A 424 24.72 17.03 3.12
N MET A 425 24.86 15.89 3.76
CA MET A 425 23.78 15.04 4.23
C MET A 425 23.68 15.05 5.75
N VAL A 426 22.48 14.86 6.26
CA VAL A 426 22.18 14.72 7.70
C VAL A 426 21.19 13.60 7.91
N ILE A 427 21.26 12.99 9.10
CA ILE A 427 20.26 12.01 9.54
C ILE A 427 19.09 12.76 10.20
N HIS A 428 17.89 12.29 9.96
CA HIS A 428 16.67 12.84 10.57
C HIS A 428 16.73 12.76 12.10
N THR A 429 16.25 13.79 12.79
CA THR A 429 16.44 13.99 14.23
C THR A 429 16.06 12.79 15.10
N PRO A 430 14.88 12.15 14.98
CA PRO A 430 14.54 10.99 15.80
C PRO A 430 15.52 9.83 15.68
N LEU A 431 16.01 9.57 14.47
CA LEU A 431 16.95 8.50 14.20
C LEU A 431 18.37 8.87 14.59
N ARG A 432 18.71 10.15 14.59
CA ARG A 432 20.02 10.62 15.07
C ARG A 432 20.28 10.14 16.48
N ASN A 433 19.31 10.25 17.37
CA ASN A 433 19.43 9.82 18.75
C ASN A 433 19.55 8.30 18.85
N TYR A 434 18.78 7.54 18.05
CA TYR A 434 18.91 6.09 17.96
C TYR A 434 20.34 5.67 17.60
N PHE A 435 20.94 6.29 16.58
CA PHE A 435 22.32 6.00 16.16
C PHE A 435 23.39 6.50 17.14
N SER A 436 23.07 7.37 18.10
CA SER A 436 24.02 7.88 19.09
C SER A 436 24.05 7.07 20.40
N VAL A 437 22.94 6.45 20.79
CA VAL A 437 22.73 5.88 22.15
C VAL A 437 22.98 4.37 22.25
N GLN A 438 22.93 3.60 21.16
CA GLN A 438 22.92 2.12 21.21
C GLN A 438 24.21 1.39 21.65
N TYR A 439 25.21 2.07 22.23
CA TYR A 439 26.48 1.41 22.62
C TYR A 439 26.92 1.67 24.08
N GLU A 440 26.01 2.00 24.96
CA GLU A 440 26.29 2.02 26.40
C GLU A 440 25.77 0.77 27.16
N ARG A 441 25.42 -0.32 26.42
CA ARG A 441 25.06 -1.60 27.04
C ARG A 441 25.95 -2.72 26.57
#